data_5a5b7b34a37a70d282de486bbdd63c11
#
_entry.id   5a5b7b34a37a70d282de486bbdd63c11
#
_cell.length_a   1.000
_cell.length_b   1.000
_cell.length_c   1.000
_cell.angle_alpha   90.00
_cell.angle_beta   90.00
_cell.angle_gamma   90.00
#
_symmetry.space_group_name_H-M   'P 1'
#
loop_
_entity.id
_entity.type
_entity.pdbx_description
1 polymer ?
#
loop_
_entity_poly.entity_id
_entity_poly.type
_entity_poly.pdbx_seq_one_letter_code
_entity_poly.pdbx_strand_id
1 'polypeptide(L)'
;METRIDHITGGIHRISTMTEPYGITFNQFLIDDEQPTLIHTGEYDSYEHVRKAISEVLDPARLAYVALLHWEGDENGGMDRFLADSPAAELVGSSLSIMINAKGFGVHNRVRGFTDGETLELGRHTLRFLETPHVHHWDSMMVVEETTQSLFPADLFLQPGDQPPVVDENLGDAMCEVYRQVGIFAHEAPVLEVVDRIEALDPEWTHAMHGGTLRREALTAYVKALREQPFGYQGKLLGREIAVDAAVN
;
A
#
# COMPACT_ATOMS: atom_id res chain seq x y z
N MET A 1 -19.86 -6.52 -2.06
CA MET A 1 -18.52 -6.19 -1.55
C MET A 1 -18.72 -5.60 -0.17
N GLU A 2 -18.16 -6.22 0.87
CA GLU A 2 -18.25 -5.72 2.25
C GLU A 2 -16.98 -4.93 2.54
N THR A 3 -17.14 -3.64 2.86
CA THR A 3 -16.04 -2.74 3.20
C THR A 3 -16.19 -2.31 4.65
N ARG A 4 -15.12 -2.40 5.41
CA ARG A 4 -15.06 -2.04 6.84
C ARG A 4 -14.13 -0.85 7.01
N ILE A 5 -14.37 -0.06 8.05
CA ILE A 5 -13.43 0.95 8.52
C ILE A 5 -13.12 0.71 10.00
N ASP A 6 -11.84 0.63 10.32
CA ASP A 6 -11.34 0.35 11.66
C ASP A 6 -10.38 1.46 12.09
N HIS A 7 -10.57 2.04 13.26
CA HIS A 7 -9.57 2.92 13.87
C HIS A 7 -8.41 2.08 14.39
N ILE A 8 -7.18 2.39 13.99
CA ILE A 8 -5.99 1.62 14.40
C ILE A 8 -5.22 2.36 15.49
N THR A 9 -4.73 3.56 15.19
CA THR A 9 -3.93 4.36 16.13
C THR A 9 -3.91 5.83 15.72
N GLY A 10 -3.72 6.75 16.68
CA GLY A 10 -3.69 8.19 16.42
C GLY A 10 -4.94 8.63 15.65
N GLY A 11 -4.78 9.17 14.47
CA GLY A 11 -5.83 9.48 13.51
C GLY A 11 -5.86 8.52 12.31
N ILE A 12 -5.21 7.36 12.41
CA ILE A 12 -5.06 6.40 11.30
C ILE A 12 -6.20 5.39 11.34
N HIS A 13 -6.94 5.30 10.22
CA HIS A 13 -8.02 4.36 10.00
C HIS A 13 -7.67 3.45 8.83
N ARG A 14 -7.89 2.13 9.00
CA ARG A 14 -7.83 1.15 7.92
C ARG A 14 -9.22 1.00 7.30
N ILE A 15 -9.33 1.17 6.00
CA ILE A 15 -10.48 0.82 5.20
C ILE A 15 -10.13 -0.48 4.50
N SER A 16 -10.92 -1.53 4.69
CA SER A 16 -10.59 -2.87 4.21
C SER A 16 -11.77 -3.48 3.47
N THR A 17 -11.49 -3.95 2.25
CA THR A 17 -12.47 -4.62 1.39
C THR A 17 -11.97 -6.00 1.04
N MET A 18 -12.73 -7.05 1.43
CA MET A 18 -12.41 -8.43 1.01
C MET A 18 -12.81 -8.65 -0.43
N THR A 19 -11.90 -9.16 -1.23
CA THR A 19 -12.12 -9.48 -2.65
C THR A 19 -12.05 -10.97 -2.87
N GLU A 20 -13.23 -11.60 -2.96
CA GLU A 20 -13.41 -13.05 -3.08
C GLU A 20 -12.54 -13.73 -4.17
N PRO A 21 -12.41 -13.17 -5.41
CA PRO A 21 -11.62 -13.84 -6.44
C PRO A 21 -10.14 -13.99 -6.09
N TYR A 22 -9.58 -13.09 -5.28
CA TYR A 22 -8.16 -13.09 -4.92
C TYR A 22 -7.89 -13.70 -3.55
N GLY A 23 -8.91 -13.79 -2.68
CA GLY A 23 -8.75 -14.33 -1.33
C GLY A 23 -7.87 -13.46 -0.41
N ILE A 24 -7.80 -12.16 -0.68
CA ILE A 24 -7.08 -11.15 0.11
C ILE A 24 -7.94 -9.91 0.31
N THR A 25 -7.61 -9.11 1.29
CA THR A 25 -8.22 -7.79 1.47
C THR A 25 -7.42 -6.73 0.74
N PHE A 26 -8.12 -5.74 0.19
CA PHE A 26 -7.53 -4.49 -0.31
C PHE A 26 -7.76 -3.39 0.71
N ASN A 27 -6.68 -2.79 1.18
CA ASN A 27 -6.72 -1.76 2.21
C ASN A 27 -6.41 -0.39 1.65
N GLN A 28 -7.11 0.59 2.18
CA GLN A 28 -6.77 2.00 2.06
C GLN A 28 -6.64 2.56 3.48
N PHE A 29 -5.80 3.58 3.65
CA PHE A 29 -5.62 4.18 4.97
C PHE A 29 -5.99 5.66 4.94
N LEU A 30 -6.90 6.04 5.84
CA LEU A 30 -7.26 7.43 6.05
C LEU A 30 -6.50 7.94 7.27
N ILE A 31 -5.77 9.04 7.09
CA ILE A 31 -5.16 9.79 8.18
C ILE A 31 -6.04 11.03 8.42
N ASP A 32 -6.79 11.03 9.52
CA ASP A 32 -7.64 12.14 9.94
C ASP A 32 -6.81 13.19 10.69
N ASP A 33 -6.50 14.28 10.00
CA ASP A 33 -5.71 15.39 10.52
C ASP A 33 -6.23 16.72 9.96
N GLU A 34 -5.49 17.82 10.18
CA GLU A 34 -5.80 19.15 9.61
C GLU A 34 -5.81 19.08 8.08
N GLN A 35 -4.90 18.30 7.49
CA GLN A 35 -4.84 17.97 6.08
C GLN A 35 -5.11 16.47 5.87
N PRO A 36 -6.39 16.05 5.82
CA PRO A 36 -6.74 14.63 5.74
C PRO A 36 -6.14 13.99 4.49
N THR A 37 -5.55 12.82 4.68
CA THR A 37 -4.83 12.10 3.62
C THR A 37 -5.37 10.71 3.44
N LEU A 38 -5.67 10.34 2.20
CA LEU A 38 -6.01 8.97 1.81
C LEU A 38 -4.80 8.31 1.15
N ILE A 39 -4.28 7.24 1.75
CA ILE A 39 -3.24 6.41 1.15
C ILE A 39 -3.93 5.27 0.40
N HIS A 40 -3.68 5.18 -0.90
CA HIS A 40 -4.36 4.32 -1.87
C HIS A 40 -5.86 4.62 -2.02
N THR A 41 -6.46 4.20 -3.12
CA THR A 41 -7.86 4.53 -3.45
C THR A 41 -8.72 3.29 -3.69
N GLY A 42 -8.10 2.12 -3.75
CA GLY A 42 -8.76 0.87 -4.10
C GLY A 42 -9.00 0.71 -5.60
N GLU A 43 -9.55 -0.43 -5.96
CA GLU A 43 -9.99 -0.73 -7.33
C GLU A 43 -11.09 0.24 -7.79
N TYR A 44 -11.24 0.40 -9.10
CA TYR A 44 -12.25 1.27 -9.72
C TYR A 44 -13.68 1.04 -9.17
N ASP A 45 -14.08 -0.23 -9.02
CA ASP A 45 -15.43 -0.59 -8.57
C ASP A 45 -15.61 -0.46 -7.04
N SER A 46 -14.53 -0.35 -6.28
CA SER A 46 -14.56 -0.20 -4.82
C SER A 46 -14.80 1.25 -4.35
N TYR A 47 -14.67 2.23 -5.24
CA TYR A 47 -14.73 3.66 -4.91
C TYR A 47 -15.92 4.06 -4.02
N GLU A 48 -17.16 3.68 -4.39
CA GLU A 48 -18.36 4.07 -3.61
C GLU A 48 -18.32 3.49 -2.19
N HIS A 49 -17.75 2.29 -2.04
CA HIS A 49 -17.62 1.63 -0.75
C HIS A 49 -16.56 2.31 0.11
N VAL A 50 -15.38 2.60 -0.46
CA VAL A 50 -14.29 3.31 0.22
C VAL A 50 -14.73 4.73 0.60
N ARG A 51 -15.37 5.45 -0.34
CA ARG A 51 -15.91 6.79 -0.10
C ARG A 51 -16.91 6.80 1.05
N LYS A 52 -17.82 5.82 1.08
CA LYS A 52 -18.80 5.66 2.16
C LYS A 52 -18.10 5.42 3.50
N ALA A 53 -17.10 4.55 3.53
CA ALA A 53 -16.33 4.29 4.74
C ALA A 53 -15.62 5.56 5.25
N ILE A 54 -15.00 6.35 4.37
CA ILE A 54 -14.40 7.65 4.74
C ILE A 54 -15.45 8.57 5.37
N SER A 55 -16.68 8.58 4.84
CA SER A 55 -17.75 9.48 5.34
C SER A 55 -18.24 9.13 6.75
N GLU A 56 -17.84 7.99 7.31
CA GLU A 56 -18.08 7.65 8.72
C GLU A 56 -17.11 8.40 9.66
N VAL A 57 -16.01 8.91 9.15
CA VAL A 57 -14.96 9.64 9.90
C VAL A 57 -14.99 11.14 9.57
N LEU A 58 -14.97 11.47 8.28
CA LEU A 58 -14.95 12.86 7.81
C LEU A 58 -15.65 12.99 6.44
N ASP A 59 -15.99 14.21 6.06
CA ASP A 59 -16.48 14.48 4.70
C ASP A 59 -15.37 14.22 3.68
N PRO A 60 -15.53 13.26 2.73
CA PRO A 60 -14.53 12.95 1.72
C PRO A 60 -14.06 14.17 0.90
N ALA A 61 -14.91 15.17 0.71
CA ALA A 61 -14.56 16.41 0.01
C ALA A 61 -13.47 17.23 0.72
N ARG A 62 -13.16 16.90 1.99
CA ARG A 62 -12.11 17.56 2.78
C ARG A 62 -10.72 16.95 2.57
N LEU A 63 -10.59 15.85 1.83
CA LEU A 63 -9.28 15.27 1.56
C LEU A 63 -8.34 16.35 1.00
N ALA A 64 -7.19 16.48 1.63
CA ALA A 64 -6.11 17.37 1.18
C ALA A 64 -5.12 16.64 0.28
N TYR A 65 -4.92 15.35 0.52
CA TYR A 65 -4.01 14.52 -0.26
C TYR A 65 -4.61 13.15 -0.58
N VAL A 66 -4.28 12.67 -1.79
CA VAL A 66 -4.40 11.27 -2.21
C VAL A 66 -2.99 10.77 -2.48
N ALA A 67 -2.52 9.82 -1.70
CA ALA A 67 -1.16 9.30 -1.79
C ALA A 67 -1.16 7.91 -2.45
N LEU A 68 -0.36 7.74 -3.50
CA LEU A 68 -0.14 6.46 -4.15
C LEU A 68 1.32 6.05 -3.94
N LEU A 69 1.54 4.90 -3.31
CA LEU A 69 2.88 4.43 -2.98
C LEU A 69 3.53 3.68 -4.14
N HIS A 70 2.74 3.15 -5.05
CA HIS A 70 3.10 2.73 -6.40
C HIS A 70 1.87 2.77 -7.30
N TRP A 71 2.04 2.51 -8.60
CA TRP A 71 0.98 2.71 -9.59
C TRP A 71 0.42 1.37 -10.06
N GLU A 72 -0.54 0.82 -9.32
CA GLU A 72 -1.26 -0.41 -9.65
C GLU A 72 -2.77 -0.22 -9.55
N GLY A 73 -3.56 -1.09 -10.19
CA GLY A 73 -5.00 -0.90 -10.35
C GLY A 73 -5.80 -0.97 -9.05
N ASP A 74 -5.32 -1.72 -8.07
CA ASP A 74 -5.95 -1.86 -6.76
C ASP A 74 -5.59 -0.72 -5.78
N GLU A 75 -4.55 0.08 -6.08
CA GLU A 75 -4.25 1.30 -5.36
C GLU A 75 -4.83 2.56 -6.00
N ASN A 76 -4.79 2.64 -7.34
CA ASN A 76 -5.10 3.86 -8.05
C ASN A 76 -6.46 3.89 -8.75
N GLY A 77 -7.21 2.78 -8.74
CA GLY A 77 -8.44 2.64 -9.51
C GLY A 77 -9.53 3.66 -9.19
N GLY A 78 -9.61 4.13 -7.95
CA GLY A 78 -10.53 5.19 -7.51
C GLY A 78 -9.99 6.61 -7.62
N MET A 79 -8.72 6.80 -7.99
CA MET A 79 -7.99 8.06 -7.92
C MET A 79 -8.73 9.23 -8.57
N ASP A 80 -9.14 9.10 -9.82
CA ASP A 80 -9.79 10.18 -10.58
C ASP A 80 -11.08 10.65 -9.90
N ARG A 81 -11.82 9.72 -9.31
CA ARG A 81 -13.08 9.99 -8.64
C ARG A 81 -12.86 10.71 -7.31
N PHE A 82 -11.87 10.30 -6.52
CA PHE A 82 -11.49 11.01 -5.30
C PHE A 82 -10.98 12.42 -5.57
N LEU A 83 -10.15 12.60 -6.61
CA LEU A 83 -9.69 13.93 -7.03
C LEU A 83 -10.82 14.81 -7.56
N ALA A 84 -11.87 14.24 -8.15
CA ALA A 84 -13.04 14.97 -8.58
C ALA A 84 -13.94 15.37 -7.40
N ASP A 85 -14.14 14.49 -6.43
CA ASP A 85 -14.93 14.75 -5.21
C ASP A 85 -14.24 15.72 -4.25
N SER A 86 -12.91 15.76 -4.27
CA SER A 86 -12.07 16.61 -3.41
C SER A 86 -11.27 17.60 -4.27
N PRO A 87 -11.89 18.70 -4.73
CA PRO A 87 -11.25 19.62 -5.69
C PRO A 87 -9.98 20.31 -5.14
N ALA A 88 -9.78 20.31 -3.83
CA ALA A 88 -8.58 20.84 -3.18
C ALA A 88 -7.47 19.79 -3.05
N ALA A 89 -7.79 18.51 -3.19
CA ALA A 89 -6.82 17.44 -2.98
C ALA A 89 -5.68 17.47 -4.01
N GLU A 90 -4.48 17.19 -3.53
CA GLU A 90 -3.28 17.02 -4.32
C GLU A 90 -2.94 15.52 -4.41
N LEU A 91 -2.64 15.03 -5.62
CA LEU A 91 -2.12 13.68 -5.82
C LEU A 91 -0.64 13.67 -5.46
N VAL A 92 -0.24 12.79 -4.54
CA VAL A 92 1.14 12.67 -4.08
C VAL A 92 1.66 11.24 -4.27
N GLY A 93 2.96 11.12 -4.54
CA GLY A 93 3.62 9.83 -4.74
C GLY A 93 5.09 10.02 -5.09
N SER A 94 5.77 8.99 -5.57
CA SER A 94 7.16 9.15 -6.00
C SER A 94 7.28 10.17 -7.14
N SER A 95 8.36 10.95 -7.14
CA SER A 95 8.62 11.94 -8.21
C SER A 95 8.58 11.30 -9.58
N LEU A 96 9.07 10.06 -9.69
CA LEU A 96 9.10 9.30 -10.92
C LEU A 96 7.70 8.87 -11.36
N SER A 97 6.88 8.36 -10.44
CA SER A 97 5.48 8.00 -10.69
C SER A 97 4.64 9.20 -11.12
N ILE A 98 4.76 10.31 -10.42
CA ILE A 98 4.07 11.56 -10.76
C ILE A 98 4.49 12.05 -12.15
N MET A 99 5.78 12.04 -12.45
CA MET A 99 6.29 12.51 -13.73
C MET A 99 5.80 11.68 -14.93
N ILE A 100 5.66 10.36 -14.77
CA ILE A 100 5.36 9.45 -15.88
C ILE A 100 3.90 9.00 -15.82
N ASN A 101 3.47 8.41 -14.70
CA ASN A 101 2.17 7.77 -14.60
C ASN A 101 1.03 8.80 -14.48
N ALA A 102 1.11 9.76 -13.55
CA ALA A 102 0.07 10.77 -13.38
C ALA A 102 -0.24 11.51 -14.69
N LYS A 103 0.81 11.93 -15.41
CA LYS A 103 0.66 12.55 -16.75
C LYS A 103 0.04 11.61 -17.77
N GLY A 104 0.44 10.34 -17.76
CA GLY A 104 -0.07 9.31 -18.67
C GLY A 104 -1.57 9.07 -18.47
N PHE A 105 -2.06 9.24 -17.25
CA PHE A 105 -3.48 9.15 -16.89
C PHE A 105 -4.22 10.50 -16.94
N GLY A 106 -3.59 11.55 -17.46
CA GLY A 106 -4.23 12.86 -17.67
C GLY A 106 -4.29 13.75 -16.42
N VAL A 107 -3.63 13.37 -15.33
CA VAL A 107 -3.55 14.20 -14.12
C VAL A 107 -2.34 15.12 -14.25
N HIS A 108 -2.60 16.40 -14.59
CA HIS A 108 -1.55 17.39 -14.88
C HIS A 108 -1.43 18.48 -13.81
N ASN A 109 -2.45 18.65 -13.00
CA ASN A 109 -2.54 19.70 -11.99
C ASN A 109 -2.73 19.08 -10.61
N ARG A 110 -2.31 19.81 -9.57
CA ARG A 110 -2.44 19.33 -8.19
C ARG A 110 -1.75 17.98 -8.01
N VAL A 111 -0.50 17.91 -8.44
CA VAL A 111 0.36 16.74 -8.29
C VAL A 111 1.67 17.15 -7.64
N ARG A 112 2.17 16.33 -6.74
CA ARG A 112 3.43 16.56 -6.03
C ARG A 112 4.21 15.27 -5.89
N GLY A 113 5.41 15.25 -6.45
CA GLY A 113 6.34 14.13 -6.34
C GLY A 113 7.27 14.30 -5.15
N PHE A 114 7.60 13.18 -4.51
CA PHE A 114 8.56 13.09 -3.43
C PHE A 114 9.73 12.20 -3.82
N THR A 115 10.89 12.51 -3.25
CA THR A 115 12.11 11.68 -3.33
C THR A 115 12.44 11.13 -1.94
N ASP A 116 13.48 10.29 -1.86
CA ASP A 116 13.88 9.63 -0.62
C ASP A 116 14.14 10.62 0.52
N GLY A 117 13.47 10.41 1.66
CA GLY A 117 13.62 11.21 2.86
C GLY A 117 12.83 12.51 2.92
N GLU A 118 12.14 12.93 1.85
CA GLU A 118 11.31 14.14 1.87
C GLU A 118 10.06 13.95 2.72
N THR A 119 9.55 15.04 3.29
CA THR A 119 8.42 15.03 4.23
C THR A 119 7.21 15.84 3.75
N LEU A 120 6.05 15.44 4.25
CA LEU A 120 4.77 16.13 4.08
C LEU A 120 4.10 16.31 5.45
N GLU A 121 3.91 17.57 5.85
CA GLU A 121 3.22 17.93 7.08
C GLU A 121 1.70 17.87 6.88
N LEU A 122 0.98 17.18 7.76
CA LEU A 122 -0.48 17.08 7.74
C LEU A 122 -1.17 17.90 8.84
N GLY A 123 -0.40 18.41 9.77
CA GLY A 123 -0.80 19.09 11.00
C GLY A 123 -0.15 18.42 12.19
N ARG A 124 -0.81 17.44 12.83
CA ARG A 124 -0.25 16.63 13.92
C ARG A 124 0.69 15.53 13.42
N HIS A 125 0.46 15.04 12.21
CA HIS A 125 1.21 13.96 11.60
C HIS A 125 2.18 14.50 10.56
N THR A 126 3.31 13.81 10.44
CA THR A 126 4.33 14.06 9.40
C THR A 126 4.58 12.77 8.66
N LEU A 127 4.40 12.80 7.35
CA LEU A 127 4.73 11.68 6.47
C LEU A 127 6.14 11.87 5.90
N ARG A 128 7.00 10.87 6.04
CA ARG A 128 8.31 10.81 5.39
C ARG A 128 8.29 9.72 4.34
N PHE A 129 8.60 10.10 3.11
CA PHE A 129 8.61 9.24 1.94
C PHE A 129 9.97 8.57 1.77
N LEU A 130 9.97 7.27 1.50
CA LEU A 130 11.19 6.49 1.31
C LEU A 130 11.07 5.69 0.01
N GLU A 131 11.97 5.92 -0.92
CA GLU A 131 12.01 5.20 -2.19
C GLU A 131 12.38 3.73 -1.96
N THR A 132 11.61 2.82 -2.58
CA THR A 132 11.78 1.38 -2.51
C THR A 132 11.68 0.75 -3.90
N PRO A 133 12.52 1.19 -4.87
CA PRO A 133 12.40 0.76 -6.25
C PRO A 133 12.48 -0.77 -6.38
N HIS A 134 11.59 -1.33 -7.21
CA HIS A 134 11.43 -2.79 -7.42
C HIS A 134 10.90 -3.59 -6.21
N VAL A 135 10.26 -2.87 -5.24
CA VAL A 135 9.55 -3.51 -4.13
C VAL A 135 8.06 -3.07 -4.16
N HIS A 136 7.17 -3.56 -5.11
CA HIS A 136 7.61 -4.44 -6.23
C HIS A 136 7.69 -3.70 -7.56
N HIS A 137 7.08 -2.54 -7.70
CA HIS A 137 7.16 -1.68 -8.88
C HIS A 137 8.46 -0.86 -8.88
N TRP A 138 8.90 -0.44 -10.09
CA TRP A 138 10.08 0.41 -10.26
C TRP A 138 9.92 1.82 -9.64
N ASP A 139 8.68 2.29 -9.46
CA ASP A 139 8.30 3.56 -8.88
C ASP A 139 7.82 3.47 -7.42
N SER A 140 7.96 2.28 -6.81
CA SER A 140 7.49 2.04 -5.44
C SER A 140 8.20 2.90 -4.41
N MET A 141 7.42 3.27 -3.41
CA MET A 141 7.90 3.87 -2.17
C MET A 141 7.12 3.34 -0.97
N MET A 142 7.64 3.56 0.21
CA MET A 142 6.94 3.38 1.46
C MET A 142 6.86 4.72 2.19
N VAL A 143 5.95 4.83 3.15
CA VAL A 143 5.79 6.02 3.97
C VAL A 143 5.94 5.67 5.45
N VAL A 144 6.70 6.49 6.16
CA VAL A 144 6.74 6.49 7.63
C VAL A 144 5.94 7.68 8.13
N GLU A 145 4.95 7.43 8.96
CA GLU A 145 4.28 8.46 9.74
C GLU A 145 5.02 8.56 11.09
N GLU A 146 5.61 9.72 11.34
CA GLU A 146 6.62 9.89 12.39
C GLU A 146 6.03 10.02 13.80
N THR A 147 4.76 10.46 13.94
CA THR A 147 4.13 10.70 15.24
C THR A 147 3.75 9.42 15.96
N THR A 148 3.17 8.47 15.24
CA THR A 148 2.77 7.16 15.78
C THR A 148 3.80 6.06 15.50
N GLN A 149 4.89 6.40 14.80
CA GLN A 149 5.88 5.44 14.31
C GLN A 149 5.25 4.35 13.44
N SER A 150 4.38 4.77 12.53
CA SER A 150 3.64 3.90 11.62
C SER A 150 4.35 3.79 10.27
N LEU A 151 4.48 2.57 9.77
CA LEU A 151 4.99 2.28 8.43
C LEU A 151 3.84 1.87 7.51
N PHE A 152 3.79 2.44 6.31
CA PHE A 152 2.95 2.01 5.19
C PHE A 152 3.87 1.44 4.11
N PRO A 153 4.05 0.10 4.07
CA PRO A 153 5.06 -0.55 3.25
C PRO A 153 4.57 -0.94 1.86
N ALA A 154 3.42 -0.42 1.40
CA ALA A 154 2.71 -0.90 0.22
C ALA A 154 2.45 -2.42 0.32
N ASP A 155 2.85 -3.22 -0.66
CA ASP A 155 2.56 -4.66 -0.73
C ASP A 155 3.48 -5.56 0.09
N LEU A 156 4.49 -4.98 0.76
CA LEU A 156 5.25 -5.76 1.72
C LEU A 156 4.37 -6.17 2.90
N PHE A 157 4.61 -7.39 3.40
CA PHE A 157 3.91 -8.02 4.52
C PHE A 157 2.45 -8.34 4.25
N LEU A 158 2.10 -8.60 2.97
CA LEU A 158 0.81 -9.12 2.54
C LEU A 158 0.40 -10.35 3.37
N GLN A 159 -0.87 -10.41 3.73
CA GLN A 159 -1.45 -11.55 4.45
C GLN A 159 -2.66 -12.08 3.70
N PRO A 160 -2.73 -13.38 3.43
CA PRO A 160 -3.89 -13.99 2.79
C PRO A 160 -5.10 -14.02 3.72
N GLY A 161 -6.28 -14.06 3.13
CA GLY A 161 -7.56 -14.17 3.83
C GLY A 161 -8.09 -12.83 4.35
N ASP A 162 -9.24 -12.90 5.01
CA ASP A 162 -9.88 -11.76 5.66
C ASP A 162 -9.32 -11.58 7.07
N GLN A 163 -8.34 -10.70 7.21
CA GLN A 163 -7.63 -10.49 8.46
C GLN A 163 -8.32 -9.45 9.36
N PRO A 164 -8.24 -9.62 10.69
CA PRO A 164 -8.70 -8.61 11.64
C PRO A 164 -7.92 -7.29 11.49
N PRO A 165 -8.41 -6.19 12.08
CA PRO A 165 -7.73 -4.88 11.98
C PRO A 165 -6.27 -4.90 12.43
N VAL A 166 -5.96 -5.66 13.47
CA VAL A 166 -4.60 -5.91 13.98
C VAL A 166 -4.37 -7.42 14.04
N VAL A 167 -3.25 -7.88 13.52
CA VAL A 167 -2.88 -9.29 13.43
C VAL A 167 -1.70 -9.58 14.34
N ASP A 168 -1.91 -10.53 15.26
CA ASP A 168 -0.87 -11.06 16.14
C ASP A 168 -0.37 -12.45 15.65
N GLU A 169 -1.06 -13.05 14.68
CA GLU A 169 -0.69 -14.35 14.12
C GLU A 169 0.52 -14.22 13.19
N ASN A 170 1.42 -15.20 13.27
CA ASN A 170 2.53 -15.30 12.33
C ASN A 170 2.07 -15.95 11.01
N LEU A 171 1.86 -15.15 9.99
CA LEU A 171 1.52 -15.57 8.64
C LEU A 171 2.71 -15.43 7.65
N GLY A 172 3.94 -15.28 8.14
CA GLY A 172 5.13 -15.07 7.31
C GLY A 172 5.36 -16.16 6.27
N ASP A 173 5.11 -17.43 6.63
CA ASP A 173 5.23 -18.55 5.69
C ASP A 173 4.16 -18.49 4.59
N ALA A 174 2.92 -18.17 4.95
CA ALA A 174 1.82 -18.00 4.02
C ALA A 174 2.06 -16.79 3.09
N MET A 175 2.59 -15.70 3.61
CA MET A 175 3.02 -14.54 2.83
C MET A 175 4.03 -14.93 1.76
N CYS A 176 5.12 -15.59 2.13
CA CYS A 176 6.16 -16.04 1.18
C CYS A 176 5.58 -16.97 0.11
N GLU A 177 4.62 -17.84 0.47
CA GLU A 177 3.95 -18.71 -0.49
C GLU A 177 3.10 -17.91 -1.50
N VAL A 178 2.34 -16.90 -1.05
CA VAL A 178 1.57 -16.03 -1.94
C VAL A 178 2.51 -15.29 -2.89
N TYR A 179 3.61 -14.74 -2.38
CA TYR A 179 4.60 -14.04 -3.22
C TYR A 179 5.17 -14.94 -4.33
N ARG A 180 5.48 -16.20 -4.01
CA ARG A 180 5.93 -17.17 -5.04
C ARG A 180 4.84 -17.47 -6.07
N GLN A 181 3.59 -17.65 -5.63
CA GLN A 181 2.48 -18.00 -6.51
C GLN A 181 2.12 -16.85 -7.46
N VAL A 182 2.09 -15.63 -6.95
CA VAL A 182 1.80 -14.43 -7.75
C VAL A 182 3.02 -14.03 -8.59
N GLY A 183 4.24 -14.30 -8.11
CA GLY A 183 5.48 -13.87 -8.75
C GLY A 183 5.71 -12.36 -8.66
N ILE A 184 5.21 -11.74 -7.59
CA ILE A 184 5.17 -10.28 -7.41
C ILE A 184 6.58 -9.67 -7.33
N PHE A 185 7.55 -10.35 -6.75
CA PHE A 185 8.94 -9.90 -6.66
C PHE A 185 9.82 -10.63 -7.68
N ALA A 186 10.34 -9.91 -8.66
CA ALA A 186 11.26 -10.46 -9.66
C ALA A 186 12.59 -10.93 -9.03
N HIS A 187 13.04 -10.24 -7.98
CA HIS A 187 14.29 -10.51 -7.25
C HIS A 187 14.10 -10.26 -5.76
N GLU A 188 14.76 -11.09 -4.94
CA GLU A 188 14.72 -10.97 -3.48
C GLU A 188 15.65 -9.87 -2.95
N ALA A 189 16.77 -9.60 -3.61
CA ALA A 189 17.78 -8.68 -3.11
C ALA A 189 17.25 -7.25 -2.85
N PRO A 190 16.51 -6.58 -3.74
CA PRO A 190 15.95 -5.26 -3.44
C PRO A 190 14.99 -5.27 -2.24
N VAL A 191 14.22 -6.35 -2.07
CA VAL A 191 13.31 -6.52 -0.93
C VAL A 191 14.09 -6.64 0.36
N LEU A 192 15.17 -7.43 0.39
CA LEU A 192 16.00 -7.62 1.59
C LEU A 192 16.71 -6.31 1.98
N GLU A 193 17.16 -5.49 1.03
CA GLU A 193 17.70 -4.17 1.30
C GLU A 193 16.66 -3.24 1.95
N VAL A 194 15.40 -3.30 1.49
CA VAL A 194 14.30 -2.54 2.10
C VAL A 194 13.95 -3.09 3.48
N VAL A 195 14.00 -4.41 3.68
CA VAL A 195 13.82 -5.04 5.00
C VAL A 195 14.87 -4.56 5.99
N ASP A 196 16.15 -4.41 5.59
CA ASP A 196 17.19 -3.82 6.43
C ASP A 196 16.86 -2.38 6.87
N ARG A 197 16.28 -1.57 5.95
CA ARG A 197 15.82 -0.22 6.26
C ARG A 197 14.64 -0.25 7.25
N ILE A 198 13.69 -1.18 7.08
CA ILE A 198 12.53 -1.32 7.96
C ILE A 198 12.95 -1.74 9.38
N GLU A 199 13.89 -2.68 9.51
CA GLU A 199 14.45 -3.06 10.81
C GLU A 199 15.14 -1.88 11.50
N ALA A 200 15.87 -1.05 10.74
CA ALA A 200 16.51 0.15 11.27
C ALA A 200 15.52 1.24 11.68
N LEU A 201 14.33 1.29 11.06
CA LEU A 201 13.23 2.21 11.42
C LEU A 201 12.50 1.77 12.69
N ASP A 202 12.48 0.47 12.97
CA ASP A 202 11.83 -0.15 14.14
C ASP A 202 10.38 0.34 14.37
N PRO A 203 9.48 0.23 13.36
CA PRO A 203 8.14 0.80 13.44
C PRO A 203 7.30 0.15 14.54
N GLU A 204 6.50 0.95 15.23
CA GLU A 204 5.51 0.45 16.20
C GLU A 204 4.34 -0.25 15.52
N TRP A 205 3.96 0.26 14.34
CA TRP A 205 2.85 -0.22 13.52
C TRP A 205 3.28 -0.38 12.08
N THR A 206 2.83 -1.46 11.45
CA THR A 206 3.04 -1.69 10.01
C THR A 206 1.70 -1.97 9.35
N HIS A 207 1.28 -1.07 8.48
CA HIS A 207 -0.03 -1.06 7.82
C HIS A 207 0.09 -1.64 6.41
N ALA A 208 -0.02 -2.96 6.29
CA ALA A 208 0.08 -3.64 5.00
C ALA A 208 -1.11 -3.32 4.09
N MET A 209 -0.85 -3.20 2.78
CA MET A 209 -1.90 -2.98 1.76
C MET A 209 -2.88 -4.16 1.71
N HIS A 210 -2.45 -5.37 2.02
CA HIS A 210 -3.26 -6.58 2.04
C HIS A 210 -3.14 -7.27 3.39
N GLY A 211 -4.27 -7.43 4.09
CA GLY A 211 -4.32 -8.07 5.41
C GLY A 211 -4.57 -7.08 6.55
N GLY A 212 -4.11 -7.39 7.75
CA GLY A 212 -4.22 -6.52 8.92
C GLY A 212 -2.94 -5.74 9.22
N THR A 213 -3.05 -4.85 10.17
CA THR A 213 -1.91 -4.11 10.70
C THR A 213 -1.09 -5.01 11.64
N LEU A 214 0.23 -4.97 11.49
CA LEU A 214 1.17 -5.66 12.39
C LEU A 214 1.70 -4.70 13.44
N ARG A 215 1.81 -5.19 14.68
CA ARG A 215 2.63 -4.54 15.71
C ARG A 215 4.10 -4.93 15.52
N ARG A 216 5.01 -4.18 16.12
CA ARG A 216 6.46 -4.41 16.10
C ARG A 216 6.83 -5.87 16.36
N GLU A 217 6.24 -6.48 17.39
CA GLU A 217 6.56 -7.86 17.78
C GLU A 217 6.13 -8.85 16.68
N ALA A 218 4.96 -8.64 16.08
CA ALA A 218 4.48 -9.50 15.00
C ALA A 218 5.34 -9.34 13.73
N LEU A 219 5.73 -8.10 13.37
CA LEU A 219 6.55 -7.80 12.20
C LEU A 219 7.85 -8.62 12.17
N THR A 220 8.48 -8.85 13.34
CA THR A 220 9.72 -9.63 13.44
C THR A 220 9.60 -11.03 12.82
N ALA A 221 8.45 -11.70 12.95
CA ALA A 221 8.24 -13.02 12.38
C ALA A 221 8.13 -12.98 10.84
N TYR A 222 7.53 -11.93 10.29
CA TYR A 222 7.42 -11.73 8.83
C TYR A 222 8.78 -11.39 8.21
N VAL A 223 9.55 -10.53 8.85
CA VAL A 223 10.93 -10.23 8.45
C VAL A 223 11.78 -11.49 8.45
N LYS A 224 11.67 -12.31 9.50
CA LYS A 224 12.37 -13.59 9.58
C LYS A 224 12.00 -14.52 8.43
N ALA A 225 10.71 -14.62 8.07
CA ALA A 225 10.28 -15.45 6.96
C ALA A 225 10.89 -15.01 5.63
N LEU A 226 10.95 -13.69 5.34
CA LEU A 226 11.62 -13.15 4.14
C LEU A 226 13.12 -13.45 4.10
N ARG A 227 13.78 -13.57 5.25
CA ARG A 227 15.22 -13.90 5.30
C ARG A 227 15.53 -15.39 5.17
N GLU A 228 14.59 -16.24 5.59
CA GLU A 228 14.84 -17.68 5.70
C GLU A 228 14.20 -18.49 4.56
N GLN A 229 13.24 -17.90 3.82
CA GLN A 229 12.50 -18.60 2.78
C GLN A 229 12.66 -17.92 1.42
N PRO A 230 12.66 -18.70 0.33
CA PRO A 230 12.56 -18.12 -1.01
C PRO A 230 11.16 -17.53 -1.21
N PHE A 231 11.09 -16.31 -1.75
CA PHE A 231 9.83 -15.64 -2.06
C PHE A 231 9.82 -14.98 -3.45
N GLY A 232 10.97 -14.88 -4.09
CA GLY A 232 11.09 -14.31 -5.43
C GLY A 232 10.47 -15.18 -6.52
N TYR A 233 10.29 -14.60 -7.70
CA TYR A 233 9.75 -15.25 -8.88
C TYR A 233 10.58 -16.46 -9.32
N GLN A 234 9.93 -17.60 -9.54
CA GLN A 234 10.56 -18.88 -9.86
C GLN A 234 10.12 -19.43 -11.24
N GLY A 235 9.82 -18.55 -12.19
CA GLY A 235 9.43 -18.97 -13.54
C GLY A 235 7.96 -19.38 -13.67
N LYS A 236 7.12 -19.14 -12.66
CA LYS A 236 5.69 -19.48 -12.66
C LYS A 236 4.87 -18.31 -12.13
N LEU A 237 3.69 -18.08 -12.72
CA LEU A 237 2.69 -17.17 -12.18
C LEU A 237 1.44 -17.96 -11.80
N LEU A 238 0.83 -17.62 -10.67
CA LEU A 238 -0.33 -18.29 -10.11
C LEU A 238 -0.15 -19.82 -10.03
N GLY A 239 1.09 -20.26 -9.70
CA GLY A 239 1.44 -21.67 -9.62
C GLY A 239 1.48 -22.43 -10.98
N ARG A 240 1.34 -21.72 -12.10
CA ARG A 240 1.33 -22.30 -13.46
C ARG A 240 2.58 -21.91 -14.23
N GLU A 241 3.13 -22.85 -15.01
CA GLU A 241 4.11 -22.49 -16.03
C GLU A 241 3.43 -21.56 -17.05
N ILE A 242 4.10 -20.45 -17.36
CA ILE A 242 3.62 -19.58 -18.43
C ILE A 242 3.89 -20.33 -19.72
N ALA A 243 2.82 -20.83 -20.39
CA ALA A 243 2.93 -21.29 -21.76
C ALA A 243 3.27 -20.06 -22.61
N VAL A 244 4.51 -19.97 -23.03
CA VAL A 244 4.86 -19.08 -24.12
C VAL A 244 4.29 -19.75 -25.36
N ASP A 245 3.09 -19.35 -25.78
CA ASP A 245 2.54 -19.78 -27.05
C ASP A 245 3.53 -19.37 -28.14
N ALA A 246 4.19 -20.35 -28.70
CA ALA A 246 5.10 -20.20 -29.84
C ALA A 246 4.37 -19.86 -31.16
N ALA A 247 3.20 -19.23 -31.05
CA ALA A 247 2.34 -18.88 -32.18
C ALA A 247 2.19 -17.36 -32.30
N VAL A 248 3.31 -16.69 -32.56
CA VAL A 248 3.29 -15.44 -33.34
C VAL A 248 4.23 -15.67 -34.52
N ASN A 249 3.71 -16.33 -35.53
CA ASN A 249 4.23 -16.28 -36.90
C ASN A 249 3.42 -15.28 -37.71
#